data_e17ef8790acea6e8e03d2ad7140d5562
#
_entry.id   e17ef8790acea6e8e03d2ad7140d5562
#
_cell.length_a   1.000
_cell.length_b   1.000
_cell.length_c   1.000
_cell.angle_alpha   90.00
_cell.angle_beta   90.00
_cell.angle_gamma   90.00
#
_symmetry.space_group_name_H-M   'P 1'
#
loop_
_entity.id
_entity.type
_entity.pdbx_description
1 polymer ?
#
loop_
_entity_poly.entity_id
_entity_poly.type
_entity_poly.pdbx_seq_one_letter_code
_entity_poly.pdbx_strand_id
1 'polypeptide(L)'
;MNKFFVLSIFSLLFALISCSSDKEEGSAQPVTEIVEPAVPAKRNRISYLNANRLFRDDNDTHLSAAEKIGINPLASREGIKSASRELQMVGGAMRFNESYVVDRLAHSSPFLVPEAARLLQDIGSAFHDSLRNKHLPPYSIIVTSVLRTDTDIKSLSRTNVNASKRSVHCYGTTFDITYNRFVKHDDEGPSAREVDLKAVLTEVLRDLRAQGRCYVKYEVKQACFHITARK
;
A
#
# COMPACT_ATOMS: atom_id res chain seq x y z
N MET A 1 38.13 -20.28 45.85
CA MET A 1 38.75 -19.19 46.68
C MET A 1 38.03 -17.90 46.35
N ASN A 2 37.42 -17.35 47.42
CA ASN A 2 37.00 -15.97 47.70
C ASN A 2 36.10 -15.24 46.69
N LYS A 3 34.81 -15.10 47.01
CA LYS A 3 34.13 -14.18 47.96
C LYS A 3 34.42 -12.70 47.64
N PHE A 4 33.38 -11.91 47.24
CA PHE A 4 32.82 -10.89 48.15
C PHE A 4 31.47 -10.40 47.64
N PHE A 5 30.52 -10.50 48.56
CA PHE A 5 29.19 -9.89 48.65
C PHE A 5 29.33 -8.42 49.09
N VAL A 6 28.65 -7.48 48.49
CA VAL A 6 28.34 -6.21 49.14
C VAL A 6 26.89 -5.86 48.94
N LEU A 7 26.14 -6.01 49.97
CA LEU A 7 24.80 -5.54 50.25
C LEU A 7 24.91 -4.11 50.74
N SER A 8 24.18 -3.17 50.17
CA SER A 8 24.02 -1.84 50.79
C SER A 8 22.55 -1.48 50.86
N ILE A 9 22.06 -1.55 52.07
CA ILE A 9 20.77 -1.07 52.55
C ILE A 9 20.94 0.45 52.79
N PHE A 10 20.07 1.28 52.29
CA PHE A 10 19.91 2.63 52.81
C PHE A 10 18.45 2.93 53.12
N SER A 11 18.30 3.29 54.38
CA SER A 11 17.08 3.54 55.14
C SER A 11 16.25 4.73 54.69
N LEU A 12 14.99 4.57 54.98
CA LEU A 12 13.90 5.50 55.22
C LEU A 12 14.30 6.82 55.88
N LEU A 13 13.79 7.93 55.36
CA LEU A 13 13.50 9.09 56.16
C LEU A 13 12.14 9.70 55.74
N PHE A 14 11.16 9.56 56.65
CA PHE A 14 9.88 10.25 56.63
C PHE A 14 10.12 11.70 57.07
N ALA A 15 9.67 12.67 56.31
CA ALA A 15 9.44 14.01 56.76
C ALA A 15 8.00 14.43 56.42
N LEU A 16 7.17 14.43 57.43
CA LEU A 16 5.86 15.07 57.44
C LEU A 16 6.05 16.58 57.52
N ILE A 17 5.56 17.34 56.54
CA ILE A 17 5.28 18.76 56.69
C ILE A 17 3.81 18.96 56.32
N SER A 18 3.06 19.37 57.32
CA SER A 18 1.67 19.80 57.28
C SER A 18 1.60 21.31 57.01
N CYS A 19 0.44 21.76 56.54
CA CYS A 19 -0.10 23.12 56.37
C CYS A 19 0.24 23.78 55.02
N SER A 20 -0.65 24.40 54.33
CA SER A 20 -1.97 24.98 54.60
C SER A 20 -2.67 25.26 53.25
N SER A 21 -3.95 25.32 53.29
CA SER A 21 -4.88 25.64 52.21
C SER A 21 -4.63 27.02 51.63
N ASP A 22 -4.44 27.10 50.30
CA ASP A 22 -4.87 28.26 49.53
C ASP A 22 -5.60 27.75 48.27
N LYS A 23 -6.87 28.13 48.17
CA LYS A 23 -7.73 27.91 47.04
C LYS A 23 -7.32 28.87 45.91
N GLU A 24 -6.67 28.37 44.89
CA GLU A 24 -6.67 29.03 43.57
C GLU A 24 -7.71 28.34 42.67
N GLU A 25 -8.78 29.04 42.40
CA GLU A 25 -9.72 28.73 41.31
C GLU A 25 -8.97 28.88 39.98
N GLY A 26 -8.33 27.81 39.51
CA GLY A 26 -7.82 27.69 38.18
C GLY A 26 -8.98 27.35 37.21
N SER A 27 -9.42 28.35 36.48
CA SER A 27 -10.33 28.21 35.31
C SER A 27 -9.81 27.14 34.39
N ALA A 28 -10.37 25.94 34.44
CA ALA A 28 -10.17 24.88 33.47
C ALA A 28 -10.82 25.30 32.17
N GLN A 29 -10.04 25.68 31.18
CA GLN A 29 -10.52 25.84 29.80
C GLN A 29 -10.98 24.46 29.31
N PRO A 30 -12.11 24.37 28.58
CA PRO A 30 -12.57 23.13 28.04
C PRO A 30 -11.54 22.66 26.98
N VAL A 31 -10.92 21.52 27.22
CA VAL A 31 -10.14 20.79 26.20
C VAL A 31 -11.10 20.47 25.09
N THR A 32 -10.98 21.15 23.98
CA THR A 32 -11.72 20.85 22.77
C THR A 32 -11.21 19.48 22.30
N GLU A 33 -11.97 18.44 22.60
CA GLU A 33 -11.74 17.09 22.10
C GLU A 33 -11.80 17.19 20.57
N ILE A 34 -10.64 17.01 19.93
CA ILE A 34 -10.56 16.91 18.46
C ILE A 34 -11.22 15.57 18.15
N VAL A 35 -12.52 15.62 17.83
CA VAL A 35 -13.23 14.45 17.29
C VAL A 35 -12.62 14.15 15.94
N GLU A 36 -11.74 13.16 15.88
CA GLU A 36 -11.30 12.59 14.61
C GLU A 36 -12.54 12.22 13.78
N PRO A 37 -12.57 12.56 12.48
CA PRO A 37 -13.71 12.21 11.63
C PRO A 37 -13.92 10.70 11.71
N ALA A 38 -15.10 10.29 12.11
CA ALA A 38 -15.48 8.89 12.27
C ALA A 38 -15.14 8.14 10.98
N VAL A 39 -14.20 7.19 11.05
CA VAL A 39 -13.89 6.27 9.96
C VAL A 39 -15.21 5.61 9.55
N PRO A 40 -15.64 5.69 8.28
CA PRO A 40 -16.93 5.13 7.87
C PRO A 40 -17.01 3.66 8.28
N ALA A 41 -18.15 3.27 8.86
CA ALA A 41 -18.37 1.92 9.39
C ALA A 41 -17.93 0.87 8.37
N LYS A 42 -16.92 0.08 8.73
CA LYS A 42 -16.32 -0.93 7.85
C LYS A 42 -17.39 -1.92 7.43
N ARG A 43 -17.59 -2.07 6.13
CA ARG A 43 -18.61 -2.96 5.57
C ARG A 43 -18.27 -4.41 5.89
N ASN A 44 -19.09 -5.07 6.67
CA ASN A 44 -18.93 -6.48 7.03
C ASN A 44 -19.45 -7.48 5.96
N ARG A 45 -20.08 -6.98 4.87
CA ARG A 45 -20.57 -7.78 3.74
C ARG A 45 -19.78 -7.50 2.49
N ILE A 46 -19.58 -8.54 1.66
CA ILE A 46 -18.93 -8.42 0.36
C ILE A 46 -19.89 -7.78 -0.65
N SER A 47 -19.42 -6.77 -1.38
CA SER A 47 -20.14 -6.15 -2.49
C SER A 47 -19.56 -6.61 -3.82
N TYR A 48 -20.30 -7.38 -4.59
CA TYR A 48 -19.86 -7.87 -5.90
C TYR A 48 -20.06 -6.79 -6.97
N LEU A 49 -19.15 -5.82 -6.98
CA LEU A 49 -19.17 -4.72 -7.94
C LEU A 49 -18.66 -5.16 -9.32
N ASN A 50 -19.26 -4.60 -10.37
CA ASN A 50 -18.78 -4.83 -11.72
C ASN A 50 -17.53 -3.97 -11.99
N ALA A 51 -16.34 -4.53 -11.80
CA ALA A 51 -15.06 -3.85 -11.96
C ALA A 51 -14.89 -3.24 -13.37
N ASN A 52 -15.34 -3.95 -14.42
CA ASN A 52 -15.24 -3.47 -15.80
C ASN A 52 -16.11 -2.24 -16.09
N ARG A 53 -17.22 -2.08 -15.37
CA ARG A 53 -18.06 -0.86 -15.47
C ARG A 53 -17.53 0.27 -14.58
N LEU A 54 -16.88 -0.09 -13.49
CA LEU A 54 -16.42 0.84 -12.46
C LEU A 54 -15.09 1.50 -12.80
N PHE A 55 -14.14 0.75 -13.38
CA PHE A 55 -12.78 1.19 -13.62
C PHE A 55 -12.51 1.33 -15.12
N ARG A 56 -12.80 2.54 -15.63
CA ARG A 56 -12.72 2.91 -17.03
C ARG A 56 -11.85 4.14 -17.26
N ASP A 57 -10.96 4.44 -16.32
CA ASP A 57 -10.04 5.57 -16.51
C ASP A 57 -9.22 5.32 -17.78
N ASP A 58 -9.18 6.33 -18.65
CA ASP A 58 -8.52 6.21 -19.94
C ASP A 58 -6.99 6.36 -19.82
N ASN A 59 -6.28 5.99 -20.87
CA ASN A 59 -4.82 6.01 -20.87
C ASN A 59 -4.26 7.44 -20.75
N ASP A 60 -4.93 8.45 -21.29
CA ASP A 60 -4.46 9.84 -21.27
C ASP A 60 -4.59 10.41 -19.86
N THR A 61 -5.65 10.04 -19.13
CA THR A 61 -5.82 10.37 -17.71
C THR A 61 -4.70 9.77 -16.85
N HIS A 62 -4.38 8.49 -17.06
CA HIS A 62 -3.26 7.83 -16.39
C HIS A 62 -1.92 8.50 -16.75
N LEU A 63 -1.68 8.81 -18.01
CA LEU A 63 -0.45 9.46 -18.49
C LEU A 63 -0.29 10.85 -17.88
N SER A 64 -1.34 11.67 -17.91
CA SER A 64 -1.31 13.01 -17.33
C SER A 64 -1.02 13.00 -15.83
N ALA A 65 -1.51 12.02 -15.09
CA ALA A 65 -1.18 11.86 -13.67
C ALA A 65 0.28 11.41 -13.48
N ALA A 66 0.73 10.46 -14.30
CA ALA A 66 2.09 9.94 -14.24
C ALA A 66 3.15 11.03 -14.51
N GLU A 67 2.92 11.87 -15.52
CA GLU A 67 3.81 12.99 -15.86
C GLU A 67 3.92 14.06 -14.77
N LYS A 68 2.89 14.22 -13.92
CA LYS A 68 2.87 15.22 -12.85
C LYS A 68 3.73 14.88 -11.65
N ILE A 69 3.82 13.61 -11.29
CA ILE A 69 4.47 13.18 -10.03
C ILE A 69 5.54 12.11 -10.25
N GLY A 70 5.69 11.62 -11.47
CA GLY A 70 6.65 10.59 -11.82
C GLY A 70 8.05 11.12 -12.15
N ILE A 71 8.97 10.18 -12.33
CA ILE A 71 10.29 10.44 -12.87
C ILE A 71 10.23 10.58 -14.40
N ASN A 72 11.28 11.15 -14.99
CA ASN A 72 11.47 11.03 -16.43
C ASN A 72 11.73 9.57 -16.83
N PRO A 73 11.14 9.08 -17.94
CA PRO A 73 11.37 7.72 -18.41
C PRO A 73 12.87 7.39 -18.56
N LEU A 74 13.25 6.21 -18.09
CA LEU A 74 14.63 5.73 -18.10
C LEU A 74 14.88 4.87 -19.34
N ALA A 75 16.02 5.10 -20.01
CA ALA A 75 16.38 4.33 -21.20
C ALA A 75 16.61 2.84 -20.88
N SER A 76 17.20 2.53 -19.72
CA SER A 76 17.51 1.16 -19.29
C SER A 76 17.52 1.03 -17.77
N ARG A 77 17.64 -0.20 -17.26
CA ARG A 77 17.65 -0.51 -15.82
C ARG A 77 18.87 0.07 -15.09
N GLU A 78 19.97 0.31 -15.77
CA GLU A 78 21.16 0.98 -15.22
C GLU A 78 20.84 2.40 -14.75
N GLY A 79 19.89 3.08 -15.42
CA GLY A 79 19.41 4.41 -15.04
C GLY A 79 18.69 4.46 -13.67
N ILE A 80 18.20 3.33 -13.17
CA ILE A 80 17.52 3.26 -11.87
C ILE A 80 18.45 3.70 -10.73
N LYS A 81 19.73 3.34 -10.81
CA LYS A 81 20.72 3.75 -9.82
C LYS A 81 20.85 5.28 -9.73
N SER A 82 20.81 5.97 -10.86
CA SER A 82 20.86 7.44 -10.91
C SER A 82 19.59 8.09 -10.37
N ALA A 83 18.43 7.45 -10.56
CA ALA A 83 17.13 7.89 -10.05
C ALA A 83 16.82 7.40 -8.61
N SER A 84 17.81 6.84 -7.89
CA SER A 84 17.60 6.20 -6.58
C SER A 84 17.06 7.13 -5.48
N ARG A 85 17.21 8.45 -5.62
CA ARG A 85 16.66 9.45 -4.69
C ARG A 85 15.16 9.69 -4.89
N GLU A 86 14.65 9.39 -6.09
CA GLU A 86 13.27 9.61 -6.51
C GLU A 86 12.46 8.31 -6.47
N LEU A 87 13.14 7.17 -6.31
CA LEU A 87 12.52 5.85 -6.37
C LEU A 87 12.68 5.09 -5.05
N GLN A 88 11.63 4.42 -4.65
CA GLN A 88 11.57 3.52 -3.51
C GLN A 88 11.44 2.08 -4.01
N MET A 89 12.23 1.15 -3.46
CA MET A 89 12.09 -0.27 -3.72
C MET A 89 10.82 -0.80 -3.05
N VAL A 90 9.97 -1.49 -3.81
CA VAL A 90 8.71 -2.11 -3.34
C VAL A 90 8.76 -3.64 -3.32
N GLY A 91 9.89 -4.21 -3.68
CA GLY A 91 10.17 -5.65 -3.60
C GLY A 91 11.64 -5.84 -3.31
N GLY A 92 12.07 -6.97 -2.80
CA GLY A 92 13.46 -7.24 -2.47
C GLY A 92 13.63 -8.52 -1.67
N ALA A 93 14.66 -8.61 -0.82
CA ALA A 93 14.91 -9.76 0.05
C ALA A 93 13.73 -10.06 0.98
N MET A 94 12.95 -9.04 1.35
CA MET A 94 11.65 -9.18 2.01
C MET A 94 10.53 -9.08 0.95
N ARG A 95 10.40 -10.11 0.12
CA ARG A 95 9.32 -10.24 -0.87
C ARG A 95 7.92 -10.29 -0.25
N PHE A 96 7.86 -10.59 1.02
CA PHE A 96 6.65 -10.71 1.81
C PHE A 96 6.60 -9.56 2.81
N ASN A 97 5.91 -8.48 2.48
CA ASN A 97 5.26 -7.77 3.56
C ASN A 97 3.83 -8.34 3.67
N GLU A 98 3.24 -8.24 4.84
CA GLU A 98 1.89 -8.78 5.06
C GLU A 98 0.84 -8.18 4.13
N SER A 99 1.12 -7.01 3.54
CA SER A 99 0.17 -6.25 2.71
C SER A 99 0.17 -6.70 1.25
N TYR A 100 1.34 -6.98 0.66
CA TYR A 100 1.44 -7.38 -0.75
C TYR A 100 2.69 -8.23 -1.02
N VAL A 101 2.64 -8.96 -2.12
CA VAL A 101 3.76 -9.72 -2.67
C VAL A 101 4.09 -9.18 -4.07
N VAL A 102 5.37 -9.02 -4.38
CA VAL A 102 5.81 -8.70 -5.74
C VAL A 102 6.20 -9.99 -6.45
N ASP A 103 5.52 -10.29 -7.56
CA ASP A 103 5.77 -11.47 -8.40
C ASP A 103 7.14 -11.38 -9.07
N ARG A 104 7.56 -12.47 -9.73
CA ARG A 104 8.77 -12.44 -10.56
C ARG A 104 8.57 -11.48 -11.74
N LEU A 105 9.33 -10.38 -11.74
CA LEU A 105 9.24 -9.34 -12.75
C LEU A 105 10.16 -9.64 -13.94
N ALA A 106 9.58 -9.98 -15.10
CA ALA A 106 10.33 -10.22 -16.32
C ALA A 106 10.66 -8.91 -17.08
N HIS A 107 9.67 -8.00 -17.15
CA HIS A 107 9.73 -6.78 -17.97
C HIS A 107 9.42 -5.52 -17.15
N SER A 108 9.80 -5.50 -15.88
CA SER A 108 9.73 -4.34 -15.01
C SER A 108 10.71 -4.50 -13.84
N SER A 109 10.95 -3.42 -13.10
CA SER A 109 11.86 -3.39 -11.96
C SER A 109 11.10 -2.94 -10.70
N PRO A 110 11.34 -3.51 -9.49
CA PRO A 110 10.53 -3.32 -8.30
C PRO A 110 10.75 -1.95 -7.65
N PHE A 111 10.50 -0.89 -8.39
CA PHE A 111 10.67 0.49 -7.94
C PHE A 111 9.45 1.32 -8.29
N LEU A 112 9.07 2.21 -7.36
CA LEU A 112 8.03 3.20 -7.54
C LEU A 112 8.49 4.54 -6.95
N VAL A 113 7.88 5.65 -7.37
CA VAL A 113 8.00 6.91 -6.65
C VAL A 113 7.36 6.79 -5.26
N PRO A 114 7.77 7.58 -4.26
CA PRO A 114 7.27 7.45 -2.89
C PRO A 114 5.74 7.49 -2.76
N GLU A 115 5.06 8.32 -3.55
CA GLU A 115 3.59 8.42 -3.59
C GLU A 115 2.93 7.12 -4.01
N ALA A 116 3.45 6.49 -5.07
CA ALA A 116 2.92 5.22 -5.59
C ALA A 116 3.26 4.05 -4.67
N ALA A 117 4.44 4.06 -4.03
CA ALA A 117 4.82 3.06 -3.05
C ALA A 117 3.91 3.11 -1.80
N ARG A 118 3.59 4.32 -1.31
CA ARG A 118 2.61 4.50 -0.22
C ARG A 118 1.22 4.03 -0.62
N LEU A 119 0.75 4.40 -1.81
CA LEU A 119 -0.54 3.94 -2.32
C LEU A 119 -0.62 2.41 -2.36
N LEU A 120 0.42 1.73 -2.86
CA LEU A 120 0.48 0.27 -2.90
C LEU A 120 0.38 -0.33 -1.49
N GLN A 121 1.10 0.23 -0.51
CA GLN A 121 1.03 -0.19 0.88
C GLN A 121 -0.38 0.02 1.45
N ASP A 122 -0.99 1.16 1.19
CA ASP A 122 -2.35 1.49 1.65
C ASP A 122 -3.40 0.55 1.05
N ILE A 123 -3.27 0.20 -0.24
CA ILE A 123 -4.15 -0.79 -0.89
C ILE A 123 -4.05 -2.14 -0.18
N GLY A 124 -2.84 -2.62 0.07
CA GLY A 124 -2.62 -3.90 0.73
C GLY A 124 -3.15 -3.91 2.16
N SER A 125 -2.87 -2.86 2.94
CA SER A 125 -3.37 -2.73 4.31
C SER A 125 -4.90 -2.63 4.37
N ALA A 126 -5.52 -1.83 3.48
CA ALA A 126 -6.96 -1.72 3.39
C ALA A 126 -7.63 -3.04 2.94
N PHE A 127 -6.96 -3.80 2.07
CA PHE A 127 -7.41 -5.13 1.66
C PHE A 127 -7.42 -6.10 2.85
N HIS A 128 -6.35 -6.17 3.64
CA HIS A 128 -6.27 -6.97 4.86
C HIS A 128 -7.35 -6.60 5.87
N ASP A 129 -7.51 -5.31 6.15
CA ASP A 129 -8.53 -4.81 7.06
C ASP A 129 -9.94 -5.18 6.58
N SER A 130 -10.17 -5.08 5.27
CA SER A 130 -11.45 -5.45 4.67
C SER A 130 -11.73 -6.95 4.75
N LEU A 131 -10.72 -7.80 4.55
CA LEU A 131 -10.85 -9.25 4.75
C LEU A 131 -11.21 -9.57 6.20
N ARG A 132 -10.48 -9.00 7.17
CA ARG A 132 -10.75 -9.20 8.60
C ARG A 132 -12.17 -8.79 8.99
N ASN A 133 -12.64 -7.64 8.52
CA ASN A 133 -14.00 -7.16 8.80
C ASN A 133 -15.10 -8.02 8.18
N LYS A 134 -14.79 -8.74 7.11
CA LYS A 134 -15.71 -9.65 6.41
C LYS A 134 -15.55 -11.10 6.89
N HIS A 135 -14.75 -11.33 7.93
CA HIS A 135 -14.44 -12.65 8.48
C HIS A 135 -13.88 -13.63 7.43
N LEU A 136 -13.09 -13.08 6.48
CA LEU A 136 -12.35 -13.87 5.50
C LEU A 136 -10.93 -14.13 6.01
N PRO A 137 -10.32 -15.27 5.63
CA PRO A 137 -8.93 -15.57 5.97
C PRO A 137 -7.96 -14.56 5.36
N PRO A 138 -6.77 -14.38 5.94
CA PRO A 138 -5.78 -13.41 5.48
C PRO A 138 -5.12 -13.84 4.17
N TYR A 139 -5.07 -12.89 3.22
CA TYR A 139 -4.40 -13.01 1.93
C TYR A 139 -3.65 -11.74 1.59
N SER A 140 -2.53 -11.85 0.88
CA SER A 140 -1.86 -10.72 0.24
C SER A 140 -2.24 -10.59 -1.23
N ILE A 141 -2.33 -9.35 -1.71
CA ILE A 141 -2.41 -9.02 -3.13
C ILE A 141 -1.06 -9.28 -3.82
N ILE A 142 -1.08 -9.55 -5.13
CA ILE A 142 0.13 -9.82 -5.92
C ILE A 142 0.32 -8.70 -6.96
N VAL A 143 1.48 -8.04 -6.88
CA VAL A 143 1.94 -7.03 -7.85
C VAL A 143 2.66 -7.72 -8.99
N THR A 144 2.20 -7.51 -10.23
CA THR A 144 2.70 -8.20 -11.42
C THR A 144 3.53 -7.32 -12.35
N SER A 145 3.45 -6.00 -12.20
CA SER A 145 4.25 -5.03 -12.96
C SER A 145 4.42 -3.74 -12.17
N VAL A 146 5.56 -3.09 -12.34
CA VAL A 146 5.94 -1.82 -11.71
C VAL A 146 6.74 -0.95 -12.70
N LEU A 147 7.83 -0.30 -12.29
CA LEU A 147 8.64 0.55 -13.17
C LEU A 147 9.15 -0.21 -14.39
N ARG A 148 8.94 0.35 -15.57
CA ARG A 148 9.51 -0.12 -16.83
C ARG A 148 10.47 0.91 -17.41
N THR A 149 11.51 0.43 -18.06
CA THR A 149 12.43 1.23 -18.86
C THR A 149 12.13 1.07 -20.34
N ASP A 150 12.72 1.91 -21.20
CA ASP A 150 12.56 1.79 -22.65
C ASP A 150 13.02 0.41 -23.17
N THR A 151 14.07 -0.17 -22.57
CA THR A 151 14.53 -1.52 -22.89
C THR A 151 13.53 -2.58 -22.48
N ASP A 152 12.82 -2.43 -21.34
CA ASP A 152 11.75 -3.32 -20.93
C ASP A 152 10.57 -3.26 -21.90
N ILE A 153 10.18 -2.06 -22.35
CA ILE A 153 9.11 -1.87 -23.32
C ILE A 153 9.47 -2.51 -24.66
N LYS A 154 10.70 -2.31 -25.14
CA LYS A 154 11.19 -2.94 -26.39
C LYS A 154 11.20 -4.47 -26.27
N SER A 155 11.59 -5.00 -25.12
CA SER A 155 11.54 -6.45 -24.87
C SER A 155 10.11 -6.97 -24.84
N LEU A 156 9.21 -6.29 -24.14
CA LEU A 156 7.79 -6.65 -24.04
C LEU A 156 7.09 -6.61 -25.41
N SER A 157 7.38 -5.62 -26.26
CA SER A 157 6.76 -5.45 -27.58
C SER A 157 7.11 -6.56 -28.57
N ARG A 158 8.20 -7.30 -28.35
CA ARG A 158 8.55 -8.47 -29.15
C ARG A 158 7.60 -9.65 -28.91
N THR A 159 7.01 -9.71 -27.73
CA THR A 159 6.09 -10.79 -27.31
C THR A 159 4.65 -10.33 -27.20
N ASN A 160 4.41 -9.01 -27.13
CA ASN A 160 3.08 -8.42 -26.98
C ASN A 160 2.94 -7.19 -27.89
N VAL A 161 2.28 -7.37 -29.03
CA VAL A 161 2.02 -6.31 -30.03
C VAL A 161 1.16 -5.15 -29.51
N ASN A 162 0.48 -5.32 -28.37
CA ASN A 162 -0.32 -4.27 -27.72
C ASN A 162 0.49 -3.42 -26.72
N ALA A 163 1.82 -3.64 -26.58
CA ALA A 163 2.66 -2.84 -25.72
C ALA A 163 2.74 -1.40 -26.25
N SER A 164 2.23 -0.44 -25.46
CA SER A 164 2.28 0.98 -25.80
C SER A 164 3.71 1.49 -25.79
N LYS A 165 4.12 2.23 -26.81
CA LYS A 165 5.42 2.93 -26.86
C LYS A 165 5.54 4.01 -25.77
N ARG A 166 4.42 4.53 -25.25
CA ARG A 166 4.34 5.50 -24.15
C ARG A 166 3.66 4.86 -22.94
N SER A 167 4.34 3.91 -22.33
CA SER A 167 3.81 3.21 -21.16
C SER A 167 3.90 4.10 -19.92
N VAL A 168 2.78 4.27 -19.20
CA VAL A 168 2.73 5.02 -17.93
C VAL A 168 3.59 4.38 -16.83
N HIS A 169 3.92 3.11 -16.94
CA HIS A 169 4.88 2.44 -16.05
C HIS A 169 6.29 3.05 -16.10
N CYS A 170 6.64 3.77 -17.17
CA CYS A 170 7.97 4.38 -17.29
C CYS A 170 8.20 5.54 -16.32
N TYR A 171 7.15 6.08 -15.72
CA TYR A 171 7.20 7.19 -14.80
C TYR A 171 7.35 6.76 -13.31
N GLY A 172 7.31 5.45 -13.02
CA GLY A 172 7.39 4.93 -11.65
C GLY A 172 6.17 5.21 -10.78
N THR A 173 5.07 5.66 -11.34
CA THR A 173 3.83 6.01 -10.65
C THR A 173 2.76 4.93 -10.73
N THR A 174 3.01 3.89 -11.52
CA THR A 174 2.01 2.92 -11.97
C THR A 174 2.45 1.51 -11.66
N PHE A 175 1.50 0.70 -11.22
CA PHE A 175 1.70 -0.72 -10.94
C PHE A 175 0.44 -1.52 -11.28
N ASP A 176 0.63 -2.81 -11.56
CA ASP A 176 -0.44 -3.75 -11.85
C ASP A 176 -0.62 -4.73 -10.69
N ILE A 177 -1.85 -4.94 -10.25
CA ILE A 177 -2.23 -5.95 -9.26
C ILE A 177 -3.12 -6.98 -9.94
N THR A 178 -2.73 -8.26 -9.93
CA THR A 178 -3.60 -9.31 -10.47
C THR A 178 -4.84 -9.51 -9.61
N TYR A 179 -5.97 -9.84 -10.24
CA TYR A 179 -7.24 -10.06 -9.53
C TYR A 179 -7.71 -11.53 -9.55
N ASN A 180 -6.91 -12.42 -10.10
CA ASN A 180 -7.22 -13.86 -10.20
C ASN A 180 -6.23 -14.75 -9.43
N ARG A 181 -5.27 -14.15 -8.71
CA ARG A 181 -4.32 -14.84 -7.83
C ARG A 181 -4.07 -13.99 -6.59
N PHE A 182 -3.96 -14.67 -5.45
CA PHE A 182 -3.67 -14.07 -4.15
C PHE A 182 -2.77 -15.03 -3.38
N VAL A 183 -1.97 -14.52 -2.44
CA VAL A 183 -1.14 -15.35 -1.56
C VAL A 183 -1.86 -15.54 -0.24
N LYS A 184 -2.19 -16.77 0.10
CA LYS A 184 -2.74 -17.13 1.39
C LYS A 184 -1.64 -17.12 2.45
N HIS A 185 -1.93 -16.63 3.66
CA HIS A 185 -0.94 -16.54 4.73
C HIS A 185 -0.82 -17.82 5.55
N ASP A 186 -1.88 -18.60 5.63
CA ASP A 186 -1.92 -19.86 6.37
C ASP A 186 -2.44 -20.96 5.45
N ASP A 187 -1.56 -21.84 5.00
CA ASP A 187 -1.89 -22.90 4.06
C ASP A 187 -2.84 -23.96 4.64
N GLU A 188 -2.82 -24.17 5.96
CA GLU A 188 -3.66 -25.16 6.65
C GLU A 188 -5.05 -24.62 7.03
N GLY A 189 -5.19 -23.30 7.12
CA GLY A 189 -6.46 -22.64 7.49
C GLY A 189 -7.51 -22.66 6.37
N PRO A 190 -8.71 -22.11 6.64
CA PRO A 190 -9.80 -22.03 5.66
C PRO A 190 -9.39 -21.19 4.45
N SER A 191 -10.00 -21.45 3.29
CA SER A 191 -9.73 -20.71 2.05
C SER A 191 -10.95 -19.84 1.68
N ALA A 192 -10.66 -18.63 1.17
CA ALA A 192 -11.66 -17.80 0.53
C ALA A 192 -11.74 -18.10 -0.97
N ARG A 193 -12.89 -17.86 -1.58
CA ARG A 193 -13.04 -17.97 -3.04
C ARG A 193 -12.37 -16.79 -3.72
N GLU A 194 -11.71 -17.01 -4.85
CA GLU A 194 -11.06 -15.93 -5.62
C GLU A 194 -12.04 -14.79 -5.98
N VAL A 195 -13.30 -15.13 -6.27
CA VAL A 195 -14.33 -14.13 -6.57
C VAL A 195 -14.62 -13.21 -5.38
N ASP A 196 -14.53 -13.72 -4.15
CA ASP A 196 -14.71 -12.94 -2.92
C ASP A 196 -13.51 -12.01 -2.71
N LEU A 197 -12.30 -12.54 -2.86
CA LEU A 197 -11.06 -11.75 -2.76
C LEU A 197 -11.01 -10.62 -3.80
N LYS A 198 -11.34 -10.93 -5.07
CA LYS A 198 -11.47 -9.94 -6.13
C LYS A 198 -12.52 -8.88 -5.79
N ALA A 199 -13.67 -9.26 -5.25
CA ALA A 199 -14.73 -8.34 -4.88
C ALA A 199 -14.26 -7.39 -3.77
N VAL A 200 -13.57 -7.91 -2.75
CA VAL A 200 -12.98 -7.09 -1.67
C VAL A 200 -11.93 -6.11 -2.22
N LEU A 201 -11.02 -6.56 -3.08
CA LEU A 201 -10.04 -5.69 -3.71
C LEU A 201 -10.72 -4.60 -4.58
N THR A 202 -11.79 -4.96 -5.29
CA THR A 202 -12.58 -3.99 -6.07
C THR A 202 -13.22 -2.92 -5.18
N GLU A 203 -13.74 -3.27 -4.00
CA GLU A 203 -14.26 -2.30 -3.03
C GLU A 203 -13.17 -1.33 -2.55
N VAL A 204 -11.99 -1.85 -2.18
CA VAL A 204 -10.84 -1.05 -1.72
C VAL A 204 -10.40 -0.05 -2.80
N LEU A 205 -10.21 -0.53 -4.03
CA LEU A 205 -9.79 0.33 -5.14
C LEU A 205 -10.84 1.39 -5.50
N ARG A 206 -12.15 1.05 -5.42
CA ARG A 206 -13.22 2.03 -5.60
C ARG A 206 -13.14 3.14 -4.56
N ASP A 207 -12.95 2.79 -3.30
CA ASP A 207 -12.94 3.75 -2.20
C ASP A 207 -11.71 4.67 -2.28
N LEU A 208 -10.52 4.13 -2.57
CA LEU A 208 -9.31 4.93 -2.78
C LEU A 208 -9.40 5.81 -4.03
N ARG A 209 -10.01 5.32 -5.13
CA ARG A 209 -10.26 6.12 -6.32
C ARG A 209 -11.24 7.26 -6.04
N ALA A 210 -12.31 7.01 -5.28
CA ALA A 210 -13.27 8.04 -4.87
C ALA A 210 -12.65 9.12 -3.98
N GLN A 211 -11.63 8.75 -3.16
CA GLN A 211 -10.81 9.68 -2.38
C GLN A 211 -9.79 10.47 -3.23
N GLY A 212 -9.74 10.25 -4.53
CA GLY A 212 -8.79 10.91 -5.42
C GLY A 212 -7.35 10.39 -5.32
N ARG A 213 -7.12 9.24 -4.68
CA ARG A 213 -5.78 8.68 -4.45
C ARG A 213 -5.17 8.03 -5.69
N CYS A 214 -6.00 7.52 -6.60
CA CYS A 214 -5.55 6.81 -7.79
C CYS A 214 -6.53 6.91 -8.95
N TYR A 215 -6.03 6.61 -10.14
CA TYR A 215 -6.80 6.16 -11.28
C TYR A 215 -6.69 4.65 -11.39
N VAL A 216 -7.76 3.99 -11.86
CA VAL A 216 -7.83 2.54 -11.96
C VAL A 216 -8.45 2.14 -13.29
N LYS A 217 -7.79 1.24 -14.02
CA LYS A 217 -8.32 0.60 -15.21
C LYS A 217 -8.37 -0.91 -15.00
N TYR A 218 -9.50 -1.52 -15.35
CA TYR A 218 -9.67 -2.97 -15.31
C TYR A 218 -9.22 -3.57 -16.62
N GLU A 219 -8.13 -4.33 -16.61
CA GLU A 219 -7.56 -4.94 -17.81
C GLU A 219 -7.88 -6.43 -17.90
N VAL A 220 -8.87 -6.76 -18.75
CA VAL A 220 -9.40 -8.13 -18.88
C VAL A 220 -8.34 -9.08 -19.44
N LYS A 221 -7.59 -8.67 -20.47
CA LYS A 221 -6.60 -9.52 -21.14
C LYS A 221 -5.40 -9.86 -20.25
N GLN A 222 -4.96 -8.93 -19.42
CA GLN A 222 -3.84 -9.08 -18.48
C GLN A 222 -4.29 -9.63 -17.14
N ALA A 223 -5.59 -9.72 -16.90
CA ALA A 223 -6.18 -10.12 -15.63
C ALA A 223 -5.66 -9.30 -14.42
N CYS A 224 -5.54 -7.98 -14.58
CA CYS A 224 -5.04 -7.08 -13.55
C CYS A 224 -5.88 -5.79 -13.44
N PHE A 225 -5.74 -5.14 -12.28
CA PHE A 225 -6.03 -3.73 -12.10
C PHE A 225 -4.76 -2.94 -12.41
N HIS A 226 -4.82 -2.06 -13.41
CA HIS A 226 -3.79 -1.09 -13.75
C HIS A 226 -4.03 0.18 -12.98
N ILE A 227 -3.10 0.56 -12.09
CA ILE A 227 -3.30 1.57 -11.06
C ILE A 227 -2.22 2.63 -11.17
N THR A 228 -2.61 3.89 -11.31
CA THR A 228 -1.68 5.04 -11.30
C THR A 228 -1.97 5.94 -10.11
N ALA A 229 -0.95 6.23 -9.32
CA ALA A 229 -1.04 7.13 -8.17
C ALA A 229 -1.37 8.57 -8.60
N ARG A 230 -2.09 9.27 -7.75
CA ARG A 230 -2.39 10.70 -7.87
C ARG A 230 -1.78 11.44 -6.68
N LYS A 231 -1.51 12.73 -6.89
CA LYS A 231 -1.08 13.63 -5.83
C LYS A 231 -2.27 14.02 -4.96
#